data_4ec6e11125223925a59bd596b3208d06
#
_entry.id   4ec6e11125223925a59bd596b3208d06
#
_cell.length_a   1.000
_cell.length_b   1.000
_cell.length_c   1.000
_cell.angle_alpha   90.00
_cell.angle_beta   90.00
_cell.angle_gamma   90.00
#
_symmetry.space_group_name_H-M   'P 1'
#
loop_
_entity.id
_entity.type
_entity.pdbx_description
1 polymer ?
#
loop_
_entity_poly.entity_id
_entity_poly.type
_entity_poly.pdbx_seq_one_letter_code
_entity_poly.pdbx_strand_id
1 'polypeptide(L)'
;MYIRTALLTAGFLPLGHGLPRPQITYEENTGPVGGVDPPFPTFTAAVGDLRGSTDLQGGIASRPPTSGGDSAIVPDPELVNGQDADADLGLYLDFNSATAPNGPQPIRGGLGGTDPGPRTFEYEKLNPDLYAPPGTDTGDVPNAMWPLGLSHNRHGTGQEAGWARQQNTEVLPAATAMAGVDMRLSPHAYRELHWHTSAEWALVLKGSVRVAAINEDGASFVDDVTAGDVWFFPSGIPHSLQALDEGAEFLLVFDDGNFSEDETFLASEMLLRSPKEVWAKDLETDVSALDNIPQDQKYIFNGTPAPSDIEKQNTTGSAGSLSGPDGYTYHWSQQEFHNTTGGSVKILDPLTFPIAEMFSAALVVLEPGALREVHWHTTSDEWSYFLQGSARITIFKAPESSRTFDFTAGDVGYIPQAQGHYVENTGTEDVIFLEVLQAKKFGDISASQWLALTPRQVVKDTLGFTDDVLDKLPKDKTLIKPGNTNLTALAGGSS
;
A
#
# COMPACT_ATOMS: atom_id res chain seq x y z
N MET A 1 37.46 39.80 34.39
CA MET A 1 37.87 38.42 34.70
C MET A 1 37.79 37.61 33.43
N TYR A 2 38.96 37.33 32.83
CA TYR A 2 39.12 36.77 31.49
C TYR A 2 38.74 35.29 31.46
N ILE A 3 37.92 34.88 30.48
CA ILE A 3 37.77 33.46 30.12
C ILE A 3 38.38 33.29 28.71
N ARG A 4 39.42 32.45 28.67
CA ARG A 4 40.16 32.08 27.46
C ARG A 4 39.37 31.05 26.66
N THR A 5 39.23 31.35 25.37
CA THR A 5 38.76 30.44 24.34
C THR A 5 39.93 29.52 23.93
N ALA A 6 39.76 28.21 24.05
CA ALA A 6 40.70 27.23 23.50
C ALA A 6 40.18 26.77 22.13
N LEU A 7 40.89 27.08 21.08
CA LEU A 7 40.75 26.49 19.76
C LEU A 7 41.38 25.10 19.75
N LEU A 8 40.59 24.07 19.50
CA LEU A 8 41.08 22.75 19.12
C LEU A 8 41.06 22.65 17.59
N THR A 9 42.25 22.68 17.00
CA THR A 9 42.51 22.31 15.63
C THR A 9 42.60 20.80 15.53
N ALA A 10 41.57 20.16 14.91
CA ALA A 10 41.66 18.76 14.55
C ALA A 10 42.27 18.64 13.13
N GLY A 11 43.45 18.07 13.07
CA GLY A 11 44.16 17.79 11.84
C GLY A 11 43.52 16.63 11.10
N PHE A 12 43.23 16.83 9.81
CA PHE A 12 42.86 15.78 8.86
C PHE A 12 44.10 14.95 8.52
N LEU A 13 44.06 13.65 8.80
CA LEU A 13 44.94 12.66 8.20
C LEU A 13 44.12 11.90 7.12
N PRO A 14 44.65 11.73 5.91
CA PRO A 14 44.00 10.93 4.89
C PRO A 14 44.33 9.46 5.12
N LEU A 15 43.35 8.66 5.50
CA LEU A 15 43.42 7.20 5.43
C LEU A 15 42.91 6.73 4.06
N GLY A 16 43.84 6.67 3.11
CA GLY A 16 43.65 5.90 1.91
C GLY A 16 44.09 4.45 2.14
N HIS A 17 43.13 3.55 2.17
CA HIS A 17 43.32 2.15 1.77
C HIS A 17 41.97 1.65 1.31
N GLY A 18 41.72 1.81 -0.01
CA GLY A 18 40.66 1.12 -0.71
C GLY A 18 40.97 -0.39 -0.75
N LEU A 19 40.05 -1.18 -0.24
CA LEU A 19 40.05 -2.61 -0.52
C LEU A 19 39.86 -2.82 -2.02
N PRO A 20 40.61 -3.75 -2.64
CA PRO A 20 40.47 -3.99 -4.08
C PRO A 20 39.07 -4.58 -4.34
N ARG A 21 38.33 -3.93 -5.23
CA ARG A 21 37.13 -4.52 -5.83
C ARG A 21 37.56 -5.76 -6.61
N PRO A 22 36.83 -6.88 -6.52
CA PRO A 22 37.08 -8.00 -7.41
C PRO A 22 36.87 -7.53 -8.86
N GLN A 23 37.93 -7.54 -9.65
CA GLN A 23 37.83 -7.42 -11.09
C GLN A 23 37.21 -8.72 -11.60
N ILE A 24 36.01 -8.66 -12.11
CA ILE A 24 35.49 -9.72 -12.95
C ILE A 24 36.20 -9.55 -14.32
N THR A 25 37.25 -10.33 -14.54
CA THR A 25 37.81 -10.48 -15.84
C THR A 25 36.91 -11.39 -16.66
N TYR A 26 36.23 -10.81 -17.64
CA TYR A 26 35.66 -11.62 -18.72
C TYR A 26 36.85 -12.16 -19.55
N GLU A 27 37.09 -13.45 -19.47
CA GLU A 27 37.93 -14.10 -20.47
C GLU A 27 37.17 -14.05 -21.80
N GLU A 28 37.70 -13.30 -22.74
CA GLU A 28 37.28 -13.40 -24.16
C GLU A 28 37.60 -14.82 -24.60
N ASN A 29 36.59 -15.65 -24.74
CA ASN A 29 36.73 -16.99 -25.30
C ASN A 29 36.92 -16.87 -26.81
N THR A 30 38.17 -16.76 -27.24
CA THR A 30 38.57 -16.86 -28.66
C THR A 30 38.62 -18.33 -29.08
N GLY A 31 37.50 -19.02 -28.99
CA GLY A 31 37.34 -20.35 -29.60
C GLY A 31 36.97 -20.19 -31.07
N PRO A 32 37.31 -21.18 -31.91
CA PRO A 32 37.08 -21.06 -33.34
C PRO A 32 35.60 -20.96 -33.67
N VAL A 33 35.27 -19.96 -34.49
CA VAL A 33 33.93 -19.74 -35.05
C VAL A 33 33.52 -20.98 -35.84
N GLY A 34 32.61 -21.79 -35.28
CA GLY A 34 32.13 -23.01 -35.94
C GLY A 34 31.25 -23.94 -35.12
N GLY A 35 31.03 -23.63 -33.86
CA GLY A 35 30.03 -24.34 -33.02
C GLY A 35 28.67 -23.63 -33.12
N VAL A 36 27.66 -24.35 -33.55
CA VAL A 36 26.28 -23.94 -33.36
C VAL A 36 26.11 -23.85 -31.82
N ASP A 37 25.89 -22.67 -31.31
CA ASP A 37 25.48 -22.49 -29.92
C ASP A 37 24.36 -23.52 -29.65
N PRO A 38 24.41 -24.30 -28.55
CA PRO A 38 23.26 -25.05 -28.17
C PRO A 38 22.11 -24.05 -28.09
N PRO A 39 21.00 -24.31 -28.75
CA PRO A 39 19.87 -23.38 -28.67
C PRO A 39 19.63 -23.18 -27.18
N PHE A 40 19.58 -21.95 -26.74
CA PHE A 40 18.94 -21.61 -25.48
C PHE A 40 17.73 -22.53 -25.36
N PRO A 41 17.53 -23.24 -24.26
CA PRO A 41 16.37 -24.07 -24.11
C PRO A 41 15.20 -23.19 -24.50
N THR A 42 14.68 -23.48 -25.68
CA THR A 42 13.62 -22.67 -26.24
C THR A 42 12.48 -22.80 -25.27
N PHE A 43 12.17 -21.74 -24.56
CA PHE A 43 10.96 -21.62 -23.73
C PHE A 43 9.71 -22.10 -24.47
N THR A 44 9.76 -22.20 -25.77
CA THR A 44 8.75 -22.83 -26.64
C THR A 44 8.51 -24.31 -26.34
N ALA A 45 9.48 -25.09 -25.94
CA ALA A 45 9.24 -26.48 -25.56
C ALA A 45 8.51 -26.55 -24.19
N ALA A 46 8.95 -25.75 -23.24
CA ALA A 46 8.28 -25.64 -21.96
C ALA A 46 6.84 -25.09 -22.11
N VAL A 47 6.64 -24.10 -22.94
CA VAL A 47 5.31 -23.53 -23.21
C VAL A 47 4.44 -24.52 -24.01
N GLY A 48 5.04 -25.34 -24.88
CA GLY A 48 4.33 -26.42 -25.59
C GLY A 48 3.90 -27.54 -24.66
N ASP A 49 4.75 -27.91 -23.74
CA ASP A 49 4.47 -28.92 -22.72
C ASP A 49 3.46 -28.42 -21.68
N LEU A 50 3.52 -27.15 -21.34
CA LEU A 50 2.56 -26.49 -20.46
C LEU A 50 1.15 -26.46 -21.08
N ARG A 51 1.04 -26.32 -22.39
CA ARG A 51 -0.25 -26.26 -23.11
C ARG A 51 -0.95 -27.61 -23.22
N GLY A 52 -0.24 -28.70 -23.04
CA GLY A 52 -0.77 -30.06 -23.14
C GLY A 52 -0.91 -30.80 -21.83
N SER A 53 -0.45 -30.21 -20.73
CA SER A 53 -0.42 -30.88 -19.45
C SER A 53 -1.67 -30.58 -18.66
N THR A 54 -2.46 -31.59 -18.42
CA THR A 54 -3.57 -31.53 -17.44
C THR A 54 -3.08 -31.35 -16.01
N ASP A 55 -1.77 -31.51 -15.78
CA ASP A 55 -1.15 -31.36 -14.45
C ASP A 55 -0.91 -29.89 -14.07
N LEU A 56 -1.01 -28.99 -15.03
CA LEU A 56 -0.96 -27.54 -14.83
C LEU A 56 -2.36 -26.92 -14.88
N GLN A 57 -3.28 -27.53 -14.21
CA GLN A 57 -4.67 -27.06 -14.11
C GLN A 57 -4.81 -25.77 -13.29
N GLY A 58 -3.83 -24.96 -13.20
CA GLY A 58 -3.89 -23.68 -12.54
C GLY A 58 -3.88 -22.56 -13.53
N GLY A 59 -4.73 -22.57 -14.46
CA GLY A 59 -4.92 -21.41 -15.29
C GLY A 59 -4.28 -21.53 -16.67
N ILE A 60 -3.06 -21.15 -16.89
CA ILE A 60 -2.52 -20.87 -18.22
C ILE A 60 -2.40 -22.07 -19.14
N ALA A 61 -2.19 -23.24 -18.56
CA ALA A 61 -1.77 -24.38 -19.36
C ALA A 61 -2.91 -25.18 -19.99
N SER A 62 -4.13 -24.99 -19.57
CA SER A 62 -5.24 -25.83 -19.99
C SER A 62 -6.08 -25.26 -21.12
N ARG A 63 -5.86 -24.00 -21.50
CA ARG A 63 -6.63 -23.37 -22.56
C ARG A 63 -5.79 -23.18 -23.82
N PRO A 64 -6.20 -23.77 -24.96
CA PRO A 64 -5.58 -23.43 -26.23
C PRO A 64 -5.85 -21.95 -26.53
N PRO A 65 -4.90 -21.27 -27.21
CA PRO A 65 -5.14 -19.89 -27.62
C PRO A 65 -6.42 -19.79 -28.42
N THR A 66 -7.33 -18.99 -27.93
CA THR A 66 -8.49 -18.62 -28.74
C THR A 66 -7.99 -17.80 -29.94
N SER A 67 -8.72 -17.84 -31.01
CA SER A 67 -8.38 -17.23 -32.30
C SER A 67 -8.12 -15.71 -32.31
N GLY A 68 -7.96 -15.11 -31.14
CA GLY A 68 -7.56 -13.71 -30.91
C GLY A 68 -6.13 -13.52 -30.41
N GLY A 69 -5.36 -14.54 -30.26
CA GLY A 69 -3.90 -14.48 -30.10
C GLY A 69 -3.33 -14.14 -28.73
N ASP A 70 -3.98 -13.37 -27.91
CA ASP A 70 -3.37 -12.83 -26.68
C ASP A 70 -3.71 -13.61 -25.41
N SER A 71 -4.74 -14.41 -25.45
CA SER A 71 -5.30 -15.05 -24.25
C SER A 71 -4.56 -16.30 -23.78
N ALA A 72 -3.53 -16.76 -24.48
CA ALA A 72 -2.81 -17.97 -24.09
C ALA A 72 -1.91 -17.75 -22.84
N ILE A 73 -1.71 -16.52 -22.47
CA ILE A 73 -0.76 -16.10 -21.44
C ILE A 73 -1.50 -15.49 -20.25
N VAL A 74 -2.77 -15.21 -20.41
CA VAL A 74 -3.63 -14.63 -19.38
C VAL A 74 -4.36 -15.76 -18.66
N PRO A 75 -4.30 -15.85 -17.35
CA PRO A 75 -5.13 -16.78 -16.60
C PRO A 75 -6.59 -16.59 -17.00
N ASP A 76 -7.26 -17.70 -17.28
CA ASP A 76 -8.70 -17.66 -17.45
C ASP A 76 -9.34 -17.47 -16.07
N PRO A 77 -10.11 -16.41 -15.84
CA PRO A 77 -10.79 -16.19 -14.57
C PRO A 77 -11.62 -17.39 -14.10
N GLU A 78 -12.22 -18.11 -15.04
CA GLU A 78 -12.97 -19.33 -14.73
C GLU A 78 -12.09 -20.47 -14.23
N LEU A 79 -10.81 -20.48 -14.59
CA LEU A 79 -9.85 -21.48 -14.14
C LEU A 79 -9.20 -21.14 -12.79
N VAL A 80 -9.31 -19.89 -12.38
CA VAL A 80 -8.70 -19.37 -11.14
C VAL A 80 -9.73 -19.28 -10.05
N ASN A 81 -10.80 -19.70 -9.90
CA ASN A 81 -11.89 -19.78 -8.92
C ASN A 81 -13.22 -19.18 -9.40
N GLY A 82 -13.26 -18.67 -10.60
CA GLY A 82 -14.52 -18.47 -11.30
C GLY A 82 -15.39 -17.28 -10.94
N GLN A 83 -14.98 -16.40 -10.02
CA GLN A 83 -15.90 -15.33 -9.60
C GLN A 83 -15.28 -13.93 -9.60
N ASP A 84 -13.99 -13.83 -9.38
CA ASP A 84 -13.30 -12.55 -9.31
C ASP A 84 -11.83 -12.74 -9.70
N ALA A 85 -11.48 -12.33 -10.89
CA ALA A 85 -10.12 -12.45 -11.40
C ALA A 85 -9.11 -11.65 -10.54
N ASP A 86 -9.55 -10.53 -10.00
CA ASP A 86 -8.70 -9.69 -9.16
C ASP A 86 -8.43 -10.35 -7.80
N ALA A 87 -9.44 -10.98 -7.20
CA ALA A 87 -9.24 -11.78 -5.99
C ALA A 87 -8.27 -12.92 -6.22
N ASP A 88 -8.35 -13.58 -7.36
CA ASP A 88 -7.48 -14.70 -7.70
C ASP A 88 -6.07 -14.26 -8.06
N LEU A 89 -5.90 -13.07 -8.59
CA LEU A 89 -4.59 -12.43 -8.76
C LEU A 89 -4.01 -11.94 -7.42
N GLY A 90 -4.77 -12.01 -6.34
CA GLY A 90 -4.34 -11.62 -5.01
C GLY A 90 -4.33 -10.13 -4.77
N LEU A 91 -5.01 -9.37 -5.61
CA LEU A 91 -5.21 -7.94 -5.44
C LEU A 91 -6.27 -7.70 -4.36
N TYR A 92 -7.36 -8.45 -4.44
CA TYR A 92 -8.39 -8.56 -3.40
C TYR A 92 -8.72 -10.00 -3.12
N LEU A 93 -8.93 -10.32 -1.87
CA LEU A 93 -9.40 -11.65 -1.47
C LEU A 93 -10.82 -11.52 -0.94
N ASP A 94 -11.76 -12.14 -1.64
CA ASP A 94 -13.06 -12.36 -1.05
C ASP A 94 -12.91 -13.28 0.18
N PHE A 95 -13.51 -12.90 1.30
CA PHE A 95 -13.52 -13.75 2.50
C PHE A 95 -14.17 -15.11 2.24
N ASN A 96 -15.08 -15.22 1.27
CA ASN A 96 -15.64 -16.50 0.88
C ASN A 96 -14.60 -17.42 0.23
N SER A 97 -13.62 -16.89 -0.49
CA SER A 97 -12.54 -17.68 -1.06
C SER A 97 -11.57 -18.23 0.00
N ALA A 98 -11.56 -17.64 1.20
CA ALA A 98 -10.79 -18.11 2.33
C ALA A 98 -11.25 -19.47 2.86
N THR A 99 -12.49 -19.84 2.61
CA THR A 99 -13.06 -21.13 2.99
C THR A 99 -12.88 -22.21 1.92
N ALA A 100 -12.31 -21.85 0.77
CA ALA A 100 -11.96 -22.82 -0.25
C ALA A 100 -10.90 -23.81 0.29
N PRO A 101 -10.91 -25.08 -0.13
CA PRO A 101 -10.01 -26.12 0.39
C PRO A 101 -8.52 -25.74 0.35
N ASN A 102 -8.14 -24.87 -0.55
CA ASN A 102 -6.75 -24.42 -0.72
C ASN A 102 -6.47 -23.05 -0.10
N GLY A 103 -7.44 -22.43 0.57
CA GLY A 103 -7.34 -21.08 1.09
C GLY A 103 -7.22 -20.02 -0.01
N PRO A 104 -7.13 -18.74 0.37
CA PRO A 104 -6.89 -17.66 -0.56
C PRO A 104 -5.52 -17.83 -1.21
N GLN A 105 -5.49 -17.97 -2.51
CA GLN A 105 -4.28 -18.21 -3.31
C GLN A 105 -4.00 -17.02 -4.22
N PRO A 106 -3.34 -15.98 -3.72
CA PRO A 106 -3.01 -14.85 -4.56
C PRO A 106 -2.18 -15.32 -5.74
N ILE A 107 -2.53 -14.92 -6.93
CA ILE A 107 -1.72 -15.08 -8.16
C ILE A 107 -1.47 -16.53 -8.60
N ARG A 108 -1.71 -17.55 -7.76
CA ARG A 108 -1.38 -18.96 -8.08
C ARG A 108 -2.57 -19.77 -8.56
N GLY A 109 -3.77 -19.26 -8.41
CA GLY A 109 -4.99 -20.03 -8.57
C GLY A 109 -5.13 -21.13 -7.53
N GLY A 110 -6.23 -21.88 -7.59
CA GLY A 110 -6.59 -22.91 -6.61
C GLY A 110 -5.67 -24.12 -6.53
N LEU A 111 -4.61 -24.22 -7.31
CA LEU A 111 -3.72 -25.38 -7.37
C LEU A 111 -2.45 -25.25 -6.54
N GLY A 112 -2.25 -24.10 -5.88
CA GLY A 112 -1.18 -23.93 -4.91
C GLY A 112 0.25 -23.94 -5.46
N GLY A 113 0.46 -24.27 -6.72
CA GLY A 113 1.77 -24.25 -7.37
C GLY A 113 2.30 -22.83 -7.57
N THR A 114 3.60 -22.64 -7.53
CA THR A 114 4.20 -21.38 -7.98
C THR A 114 4.11 -21.31 -9.49
N ASP A 115 3.44 -20.31 -10.01
CA ASP A 115 3.41 -20.01 -11.42
C ASP A 115 4.14 -18.69 -11.68
N PRO A 116 5.41 -18.73 -12.07
CA PRO A 116 6.18 -17.52 -12.31
C PRO A 116 5.87 -16.86 -13.66
N GLY A 117 5.33 -17.60 -14.63
CA GLY A 117 5.14 -17.11 -15.98
C GLY A 117 3.98 -16.13 -16.13
N PRO A 118 2.78 -16.49 -15.68
CA PRO A 118 1.58 -15.69 -15.91
C PRO A 118 1.59 -14.30 -15.28
N ARG A 119 2.21 -14.19 -14.15
CA ARG A 119 2.24 -12.93 -13.39
C ARG A 119 2.88 -11.80 -14.15
N THR A 120 3.99 -12.09 -14.82
CA THR A 120 4.71 -11.10 -15.60
C THR A 120 3.80 -10.52 -16.68
N PHE A 121 3.08 -11.36 -17.39
CA PHE A 121 2.21 -10.93 -18.48
C PHE A 121 0.96 -10.20 -18.00
N GLU A 122 0.39 -10.60 -16.87
CA GLU A 122 -0.73 -9.87 -16.28
C GLU A 122 -0.29 -8.46 -15.86
N TYR A 123 0.85 -8.34 -15.18
CA TYR A 123 1.38 -7.03 -14.82
C TYR A 123 1.80 -6.20 -16.02
N GLU A 124 2.30 -6.81 -17.07
CA GLU A 124 2.57 -6.15 -18.34
C GLU A 124 1.31 -5.58 -18.95
N LYS A 125 0.19 -6.29 -18.88
CA LYS A 125 -1.12 -5.79 -19.33
C LYS A 125 -1.66 -4.65 -18.48
N LEU A 126 -1.47 -4.75 -17.16
CA LEU A 126 -1.89 -3.72 -16.22
C LEU A 126 -1.00 -2.46 -16.31
N ASN A 127 0.18 -2.56 -16.93
CA ASN A 127 1.12 -1.48 -17.08
C ASN A 127 1.60 -1.36 -18.54
N PRO A 128 0.71 -1.04 -19.49
CA PRO A 128 1.08 -0.96 -20.90
C PRO A 128 2.17 0.08 -21.16
N ASP A 129 2.25 1.14 -20.35
CA ASP A 129 3.25 2.20 -20.47
C ASP A 129 4.66 1.73 -20.14
N LEU A 130 4.84 0.58 -19.51
CA LEU A 130 6.14 -0.04 -19.34
C LEU A 130 6.82 -0.33 -20.69
N TYR A 131 6.04 -0.69 -21.72
CA TYR A 131 6.51 -1.05 -23.06
C TYR A 131 6.30 0.05 -24.10
N ALA A 132 5.32 0.92 -23.86
CA ALA A 132 4.96 2.01 -24.75
C ALA A 132 4.65 3.28 -23.96
N PRO A 133 5.64 3.85 -23.25
CA PRO A 133 5.44 5.04 -22.44
C PRO A 133 4.99 6.22 -23.31
N PRO A 134 4.20 7.14 -22.75
CA PRO A 134 3.88 8.39 -23.43
C PRO A 134 5.13 9.14 -23.87
N GLY A 135 5.03 9.88 -24.97
CA GLY A 135 6.15 10.65 -25.51
C GLY A 135 6.67 11.78 -24.59
N THR A 136 5.96 12.04 -23.49
CA THR A 136 6.37 12.97 -22.45
C THR A 136 7.26 12.33 -21.37
N ASP A 137 7.30 11.00 -21.28
CA ASP A 137 8.14 10.31 -20.31
C ASP A 137 9.63 10.51 -20.66
N THR A 138 10.39 10.94 -19.67
CA THR A 138 11.81 11.25 -19.84
C THR A 138 12.55 11.24 -18.49
N GLY A 139 13.86 11.04 -18.54
CA GLY A 139 14.73 11.13 -17.36
C GLY A 139 14.66 9.92 -16.43
N ASP A 140 14.75 10.16 -15.13
CA ASP A 140 15.06 9.14 -14.13
C ASP A 140 14.06 9.09 -12.95
N VAL A 141 12.78 9.30 -13.20
CA VAL A 141 11.76 9.09 -12.14
C VAL A 141 11.82 7.63 -11.67
N PRO A 142 12.09 7.37 -10.38
CA PRO A 142 12.14 6.01 -9.86
C PRO A 142 10.77 5.33 -9.95
N ASN A 143 10.76 4.01 -9.81
CA ASN A 143 9.50 3.28 -9.71
C ASN A 143 8.66 3.82 -8.55
N ALA A 144 7.42 4.18 -8.85
CA ALA A 144 6.47 4.78 -7.92
C ALA A 144 5.24 3.89 -7.67
N MET A 145 5.27 2.66 -8.17
CA MET A 145 4.15 1.72 -8.09
C MET A 145 4.63 0.35 -7.59
N TRP A 146 3.82 -0.27 -6.73
CA TRP A 146 4.00 -1.65 -6.30
C TRP A 146 2.66 -2.35 -6.19
N PRO A 147 2.42 -3.42 -6.94
CA PRO A 147 1.25 -4.26 -6.76
C PRO A 147 1.36 -5.05 -5.45
N LEU A 148 0.54 -4.71 -4.47
CA LEU A 148 0.64 -5.31 -3.13
C LEU A 148 0.41 -6.82 -3.12
N GLY A 149 -0.36 -7.32 -4.09
CA GLY A 149 -0.55 -8.76 -4.31
C GLY A 149 0.74 -9.53 -4.66
N LEU A 150 1.82 -8.84 -5.09
CA LEU A 150 3.14 -9.46 -5.31
C LEU A 150 3.97 -9.60 -4.04
N SER A 151 3.60 -8.92 -2.97
CA SER A 151 4.30 -9.02 -1.70
C SER A 151 4.18 -10.42 -1.11
N HIS A 152 5.21 -10.82 -0.36
CA HIS A 152 5.19 -12.07 0.37
C HIS A 152 4.05 -12.07 1.40
N ASN A 153 3.29 -13.16 1.47
CA ASN A 153 2.29 -13.36 2.51
C ASN A 153 2.95 -13.91 3.78
N ARG A 154 2.91 -13.15 4.86
CA ARG A 154 3.19 -13.66 6.19
C ARG A 154 1.90 -14.26 6.76
N HIS A 155 1.86 -15.57 6.86
CA HIS A 155 0.70 -16.29 7.39
C HIS A 155 0.70 -16.29 8.92
N GLY A 156 -0.51 -16.30 9.49
CA GLY A 156 -0.70 -16.51 10.92
C GLY A 156 -0.34 -17.92 11.36
N THR A 157 -0.30 -18.10 12.66
CA THR A 157 -0.13 -19.42 13.28
C THR A 157 -1.39 -20.25 13.03
N GLY A 158 -1.26 -21.26 12.18
CA GLY A 158 -2.40 -21.94 11.59
C GLY A 158 -2.85 -21.23 10.31
N GLN A 159 -2.93 -21.97 9.20
CA GLN A 159 -3.11 -21.41 7.85
C GLN A 159 -4.42 -20.64 7.64
N GLU A 160 -5.38 -20.80 8.54
CA GLU A 160 -6.71 -20.24 8.41
C GLU A 160 -6.94 -18.99 9.26
N ALA A 161 -5.98 -18.58 10.08
CA ALA A 161 -6.19 -17.44 10.99
C ALA A 161 -6.12 -16.08 10.27
N GLY A 162 -5.34 -16.00 9.21
CA GLY A 162 -5.13 -14.77 8.46
C GLY A 162 -3.74 -14.63 7.90
N TRP A 163 -3.45 -13.47 7.32
CA TRP A 163 -2.16 -13.14 6.70
C TRP A 163 -1.95 -11.63 6.66
N ALA A 164 -0.72 -11.24 6.41
CA ALA A 164 -0.33 -9.87 6.08
C ALA A 164 0.58 -9.83 4.85
N ARG A 165 0.47 -8.76 4.08
CA ARG A 165 1.33 -8.41 2.96
C ARG A 165 1.83 -7.00 3.17
N GLN A 166 3.12 -6.79 3.03
CA GLN A 166 3.70 -5.46 3.23
C GLN A 166 4.32 -4.89 1.96
N GLN A 167 4.22 -3.58 1.84
CA GLN A 167 5.04 -2.76 0.96
C GLN A 167 5.90 -1.85 1.83
N ASN A 168 7.20 -1.95 1.71
CA ASN A 168 8.19 -1.11 2.35
C ASN A 168 9.31 -0.76 1.36
N THR A 169 10.39 -0.16 1.83
CA THR A 169 11.53 0.22 0.97
C THR A 169 12.22 -0.95 0.27
N GLU A 170 12.05 -2.20 0.74
CA GLU A 170 12.63 -3.37 0.09
C GLU A 170 11.99 -3.63 -1.29
N VAL A 171 10.69 -3.41 -1.41
CA VAL A 171 9.93 -3.65 -2.65
C VAL A 171 9.62 -2.36 -3.41
N LEU A 172 9.55 -1.23 -2.72
CA LEU A 172 9.34 0.10 -3.31
C LEU A 172 10.35 1.11 -2.72
N PRO A 173 11.58 1.15 -3.22
CA PRO A 173 12.66 1.97 -2.63
C PRO A 173 12.39 3.47 -2.57
N ALA A 174 11.46 3.98 -3.37
CA ALA A 174 11.04 5.38 -3.32
C ALA A 174 10.24 5.72 -2.06
N ALA A 175 9.59 4.73 -1.45
CA ALA A 175 8.68 4.89 -0.32
C ALA A 175 9.44 4.96 1.02
N THR A 176 10.23 6.01 1.20
CA THR A 176 11.13 6.14 2.36
C THR A 176 10.47 6.63 3.64
N ALA A 177 9.34 7.32 3.53
CA ALA A 177 8.66 7.92 4.67
C ALA A 177 7.48 7.09 5.19
N MET A 178 6.86 6.26 4.34
CA MET A 178 5.71 5.46 4.71
C MET A 178 5.79 4.06 4.14
N ALA A 179 5.29 3.09 4.90
CA ALA A 179 5.08 1.72 4.45
C ALA A 179 3.60 1.34 4.59
N GLY A 180 3.15 0.42 3.75
CA GLY A 180 1.78 -0.08 3.77
C GLY A 180 1.71 -1.58 4.04
N VAL A 181 0.67 -2.00 4.76
CA VAL A 181 0.36 -3.41 4.99
C VAL A 181 -1.11 -3.65 4.69
N ASP A 182 -1.39 -4.69 3.93
CA ASP A 182 -2.72 -5.27 3.82
C ASP A 182 -2.79 -6.49 4.71
N MET A 183 -3.69 -6.45 5.69
CA MET A 183 -3.86 -7.52 6.67
C MET A 183 -5.27 -8.08 6.65
N ARG A 184 -5.34 -9.39 6.73
CA ARG A 184 -6.59 -10.10 6.83
C ARG A 184 -6.61 -10.99 8.08
N LEU A 185 -7.72 -10.91 8.79
CA LEU A 185 -8.05 -11.78 9.92
C LEU A 185 -9.31 -12.58 9.60
N SER A 186 -9.23 -13.89 9.71
CA SER A 186 -10.41 -14.78 9.62
C SER A 186 -11.39 -14.50 10.78
N PRO A 187 -12.66 -14.94 10.70
CA PRO A 187 -13.59 -14.76 11.79
C PRO A 187 -13.01 -15.15 13.15
N HIS A 188 -13.13 -14.25 14.12
CA HIS A 188 -12.62 -14.37 15.49
C HIS A 188 -11.12 -14.44 15.67
N ALA A 189 -10.34 -14.36 14.59
CA ALA A 189 -8.88 -14.35 14.69
C ALA A 189 -8.36 -13.04 15.28
N TYR A 190 -7.22 -13.14 15.91
CA TYR A 190 -6.50 -12.02 16.51
C TYR A 190 -5.24 -11.70 15.75
N ARG A 191 -4.93 -10.40 15.63
CA ARG A 191 -3.57 -9.90 15.65
C ARG A 191 -3.20 -9.73 17.12
N GLU A 192 -2.19 -10.45 17.60
CA GLU A 192 -1.90 -10.57 19.04
C GLU A 192 -1.57 -9.22 19.67
N LEU A 193 -1.52 -9.20 20.99
CA LEU A 193 -1.02 -8.10 21.81
C LEU A 193 0.38 -7.71 21.35
N HIS A 194 0.54 -6.50 20.84
CA HIS A 194 1.81 -6.05 20.25
C HIS A 194 1.96 -4.53 20.32
N TRP A 195 3.14 -4.05 20.01
CA TRP A 195 3.47 -2.65 19.77
C TRP A 195 4.63 -2.55 18.78
N HIS A 196 4.84 -1.38 18.23
CA HIS A 196 5.92 -1.08 17.30
C HIS A 196 6.43 0.36 17.50
N THR A 197 7.60 0.64 16.96
CA THR A 197 8.25 1.97 17.08
C THR A 197 7.62 3.01 16.15
N SER A 198 6.96 2.58 15.09
CA SER A 198 6.24 3.45 14.17
C SER A 198 4.84 3.76 14.69
N ALA A 199 4.28 4.91 14.31
CA ALA A 199 2.86 5.15 14.40
C ALA A 199 2.11 4.36 13.31
N GLU A 200 0.89 3.95 13.61
CA GLU A 200 0.03 3.17 12.70
C GLU A 200 -1.27 3.92 12.43
N TRP A 201 -1.59 4.13 11.18
CA TRP A 201 -2.90 4.57 10.69
C TRP A 201 -3.54 3.44 9.91
N ALA A 202 -4.85 3.24 10.04
CA ALA A 202 -5.53 2.13 9.39
C ALA A 202 -6.89 2.48 8.80
N LEU A 203 -7.27 1.76 7.73
CA LEU A 203 -8.60 1.80 7.13
C LEU A 203 -9.16 0.37 7.03
N VAL A 204 -10.35 0.14 7.59
CA VAL A 204 -11.06 -1.13 7.41
C VAL A 204 -11.63 -1.21 6.00
N LEU A 205 -11.23 -2.23 5.24
CA LEU A 205 -11.74 -2.47 3.89
C LEU A 205 -13.00 -3.32 3.91
N LYS A 206 -13.04 -4.34 4.78
CA LYS A 206 -14.14 -5.30 4.84
C LYS A 206 -14.30 -5.86 6.26
N GLY A 207 -15.52 -6.20 6.63
CA GLY A 207 -15.84 -6.80 7.92
C GLY A 207 -15.75 -5.82 9.07
N SER A 208 -15.49 -6.34 10.28
CA SER A 208 -15.43 -5.55 11.50
C SER A 208 -14.32 -6.02 12.43
N VAL A 209 -13.71 -5.08 13.13
CA VAL A 209 -12.57 -5.32 14.02
C VAL A 209 -12.86 -4.72 15.38
N ARG A 210 -12.65 -5.49 16.44
CA ARG A 210 -12.50 -4.97 17.80
C ARG A 210 -11.08 -4.53 18.02
N VAL A 211 -10.92 -3.26 18.31
CA VAL A 211 -9.66 -2.59 18.60
C VAL A 211 -9.54 -2.43 20.10
N ALA A 212 -8.44 -2.87 20.70
CA ALA A 212 -8.16 -2.66 22.12
C ALA A 212 -6.74 -2.10 22.32
N ALA A 213 -6.60 -1.09 23.16
CA ALA A 213 -5.33 -0.44 23.44
C ALA A 213 -5.29 0.15 24.86
N ILE A 214 -4.10 0.57 25.27
CA ILE A 214 -3.87 1.31 26.53
C ILE A 214 -2.84 2.38 26.27
N ASN A 215 -3.02 3.57 26.84
CA ASN A 215 -2.02 4.63 26.80
C ASN A 215 -1.02 4.54 27.95
N GLU A 216 0.02 5.39 27.93
CA GLU A 216 1.07 5.44 28.94
C GLU A 216 0.59 5.82 30.36
N ASP A 217 -0.55 6.49 30.47
CA ASP A 217 -1.19 6.85 31.74
C ASP A 217 -2.03 5.70 32.33
N GLY A 218 -2.19 4.59 31.58
CA GLY A 218 -3.00 3.45 31.97
C GLY A 218 -4.49 3.61 31.68
N ALA A 219 -4.88 4.59 30.84
CA ALA A 219 -6.25 4.70 30.36
C ALA A 219 -6.49 3.68 29.23
N SER A 220 -7.53 2.86 29.39
CA SER A 220 -7.87 1.79 28.44
C SER A 220 -8.75 2.30 27.30
N PHE A 221 -8.74 1.57 26.19
CA PHE A 221 -9.57 1.83 25.02
C PHE A 221 -10.06 0.51 24.42
N VAL A 222 -11.34 0.44 24.11
CA VAL A 222 -11.94 -0.64 23.30
C VAL A 222 -13.04 -0.04 22.45
N ASP A 223 -13.01 -0.38 21.15
CA ASP A 223 -14.08 0.00 20.21
C ASP A 223 -14.22 -1.02 19.09
N ASP A 224 -15.39 -1.11 18.48
CA ASP A 224 -15.66 -1.91 17.29
C ASP A 224 -15.78 -1.01 16.07
N VAL A 225 -14.92 -1.22 15.09
CA VAL A 225 -14.88 -0.49 13.82
C VAL A 225 -15.28 -1.41 12.67
N THR A 226 -15.87 -0.84 11.63
CA THR A 226 -16.38 -1.56 10.46
C THR A 226 -15.83 -0.98 9.16
N ALA A 227 -16.15 -1.61 8.04
CA ALA A 227 -15.68 -1.16 6.72
C ALA A 227 -15.88 0.35 6.50
N GLY A 228 -14.81 1.04 6.13
CA GLY A 228 -14.76 2.48 5.95
C GLY A 228 -14.41 3.29 7.20
N ASP A 229 -14.29 2.65 8.38
CA ASP A 229 -13.80 3.26 9.61
C ASP A 229 -12.28 3.18 9.70
N VAL A 230 -11.70 4.00 10.57
CA VAL A 230 -10.26 4.10 10.74
C VAL A 230 -9.86 4.01 12.21
N TRP A 231 -8.58 3.64 12.44
CA TRP A 231 -7.93 3.81 13.73
C TRP A 231 -6.55 4.41 13.57
N PHE A 232 -6.02 4.91 14.67
CA PHE A 232 -4.66 5.41 14.74
C PHE A 232 -4.03 5.07 16.08
N PHE A 233 -2.83 4.51 16.05
CA PHE A 233 -1.98 4.30 17.23
C PHE A 233 -0.72 5.12 17.14
N PRO A 234 -0.47 6.02 18.10
CA PRO A 234 0.85 6.61 18.26
C PRO A 234 1.93 5.55 18.47
N SER A 235 3.16 5.90 18.13
CA SER A 235 4.34 5.07 18.35
C SER A 235 4.39 4.49 19.78
N GLY A 236 4.63 3.19 19.88
CA GLY A 236 4.79 2.49 21.16
C GLY A 236 3.51 2.11 21.91
N ILE A 237 2.34 2.49 21.43
CA ILE A 237 1.06 2.15 22.07
C ILE A 237 0.77 0.64 21.91
N PRO A 238 0.66 -0.11 23.02
CA PRO A 238 0.31 -1.53 22.94
C PRO A 238 -1.16 -1.71 22.59
N HIS A 239 -1.41 -2.60 21.65
CA HIS A 239 -2.76 -2.84 21.14
C HIS A 239 -2.96 -4.29 20.67
N SER A 240 -4.20 -4.62 20.38
CA SER A 240 -4.60 -5.87 19.73
C SER A 240 -5.81 -5.65 18.87
N LEU A 241 -5.94 -6.47 17.83
CA LEU A 241 -7.03 -6.44 16.88
C LEU A 241 -7.71 -7.81 16.86
N GLN A 242 -9.03 -7.83 16.95
CA GLN A 242 -9.82 -9.05 16.81
C GLN A 242 -10.85 -8.88 15.70
N ALA A 243 -10.80 -9.72 14.68
CA ALA A 243 -11.88 -9.78 13.72
C ALA A 243 -13.16 -10.31 14.37
N LEU A 244 -14.30 -9.69 14.05
CA LEU A 244 -15.61 -10.13 14.51
C LEU A 244 -16.15 -11.27 13.64
N ASP A 245 -17.46 -11.51 13.70
CA ASP A 245 -18.11 -12.72 13.14
C ASP A 245 -17.89 -12.92 11.63
N GLU A 246 -17.65 -11.84 10.88
CA GLU A 246 -17.46 -11.90 9.43
C GLU A 246 -15.97 -11.97 9.00
N GLY A 247 -15.06 -11.89 9.96
CA GLY A 247 -13.65 -11.61 9.65
C GLY A 247 -13.41 -10.14 9.33
N ALA A 248 -12.17 -9.79 9.01
CA ALA A 248 -11.83 -8.43 8.64
C ALA A 248 -10.65 -8.37 7.68
N GLU A 249 -10.64 -7.35 6.83
CA GLU A 249 -9.52 -6.96 5.98
C GLU A 249 -9.32 -5.45 6.11
N PHE A 250 -8.08 -5.02 6.27
CA PHE A 250 -7.77 -3.63 6.51
C PHE A 250 -6.36 -3.27 6.04
N LEU A 251 -6.22 -2.02 5.63
CA LEU A 251 -4.95 -1.42 5.30
C LEU A 251 -4.35 -0.74 6.53
N LEU A 252 -3.04 -0.89 6.69
CA LEU A 252 -2.23 -0.20 7.68
C LEU A 252 -1.22 0.68 6.95
N VAL A 253 -1.01 1.89 7.43
CA VAL A 253 0.03 2.79 6.94
C VAL A 253 0.89 3.23 8.12
N PHE A 254 2.18 2.99 8.02
CA PHE A 254 3.18 3.29 9.04
C PHE A 254 4.00 4.51 8.64
N ASP A 255 4.44 5.29 9.61
CA ASP A 255 5.26 6.50 9.42
C ASP A 255 6.76 6.22 9.27
N ASP A 256 7.10 5.00 8.84
CA ASP A 256 8.46 4.55 8.54
C ASP A 256 8.44 3.69 7.27
N GLY A 257 9.12 4.13 6.23
CA GLY A 257 9.24 3.36 4.98
C GLY A 257 9.99 2.04 5.11
N ASN A 258 10.73 1.85 6.21
CA ASN A 258 11.42 0.58 6.49
C ASN A 258 10.62 -0.35 7.40
N PHE A 259 9.41 0.02 7.77
CA PHE A 259 8.58 -0.81 8.64
C PHE A 259 8.54 -2.26 8.16
N SER A 260 8.61 -3.18 9.10
CA SER A 260 8.47 -4.62 8.86
C SER A 260 7.60 -5.26 9.93
N GLU A 261 6.64 -6.06 9.50
CA GLU A 261 5.83 -6.92 10.38
C GLU A 261 6.70 -7.87 11.22
N ASP A 262 7.93 -8.18 10.74
CA ASP A 262 8.88 -9.04 11.47
C ASP A 262 9.57 -8.34 12.65
N GLU A 263 9.54 -7.01 12.69
CA GLU A 263 10.15 -6.18 13.75
C GLU A 263 9.13 -5.72 14.79
N THR A 264 7.91 -6.21 14.75
CA THR A 264 6.87 -5.93 15.73
C THR A 264 7.15 -6.64 17.06
N PHE A 265 7.03 -5.93 18.16
CA PHE A 265 7.19 -6.48 19.52
C PHE A 265 5.92 -7.21 19.95
N LEU A 266 6.01 -8.50 20.20
CA LEU A 266 4.88 -9.34 20.55
C LEU A 266 4.91 -9.68 22.05
N ALA A 267 3.76 -9.62 22.72
CA ALA A 267 3.64 -9.97 24.13
C ALA A 267 4.04 -11.43 24.40
N SER A 268 3.66 -12.35 23.51
CA SER A 268 4.04 -13.77 23.62
C SER A 268 5.56 -13.95 23.59
N GLU A 269 6.27 -13.22 22.71
CA GLU A 269 7.73 -13.29 22.64
C GLU A 269 8.40 -12.63 23.84
N MET A 270 7.93 -11.50 24.29
CA MET A 270 8.46 -10.83 25.47
C MET A 270 8.39 -11.73 26.70
N LEU A 271 7.26 -12.40 26.92
CA LEU A 271 7.08 -13.37 27.99
C LEU A 271 8.01 -14.58 27.84
N LEU A 272 8.14 -15.10 26.62
CA LEU A 272 8.98 -16.26 26.35
C LEU A 272 10.48 -15.96 26.49
N ARG A 273 10.90 -14.74 26.14
CA ARG A 273 12.31 -14.32 26.12
C ARG A 273 12.78 -13.65 27.41
N SER A 274 11.91 -13.54 28.42
CA SER A 274 12.24 -13.00 29.74
C SER A 274 12.21 -14.10 30.81
N PRO A 275 13.01 -13.99 31.89
CA PRO A 275 13.00 -15.01 32.94
C PRO A 275 11.63 -15.12 33.63
N LYS A 276 11.11 -16.33 33.76
CA LYS A 276 9.80 -16.58 34.38
C LYS A 276 9.69 -16.04 35.81
N GLU A 277 10.78 -16.07 36.57
CA GLU A 277 10.84 -15.56 37.94
C GLU A 277 10.63 -14.05 38.02
N VAL A 278 11.05 -13.31 36.98
CA VAL A 278 10.79 -11.87 36.86
C VAL A 278 9.32 -11.61 36.63
N TRP A 279 8.72 -12.35 35.69
CA TRP A 279 7.29 -12.26 35.40
C TRP A 279 6.43 -12.70 36.59
N ALA A 280 6.79 -13.79 37.27
CA ALA A 280 6.07 -14.25 38.47
C ALA A 280 6.05 -13.18 39.55
N LYS A 281 7.16 -12.46 39.72
CA LYS A 281 7.27 -11.34 40.66
C LYS A 281 6.44 -10.13 40.23
N ASP A 282 6.49 -9.78 38.95
CA ASP A 282 5.78 -8.63 38.37
C ASP A 282 4.26 -8.85 38.37
N LEU A 283 3.82 -10.07 38.06
CA LEU A 283 2.42 -10.47 38.03
C LEU A 283 1.89 -10.94 39.40
N GLU A 284 2.70 -10.88 40.44
CA GLU A 284 2.37 -11.31 41.82
C GLU A 284 1.80 -12.74 41.86
N THR A 285 2.42 -13.69 41.12
CA THR A 285 1.96 -15.07 40.99
C THR A 285 3.10 -16.07 41.19
N ASP A 286 2.77 -17.36 41.26
CA ASP A 286 3.76 -18.43 41.30
C ASP A 286 4.37 -18.67 39.92
N VAL A 287 5.66 -19.03 39.86
CA VAL A 287 6.37 -19.34 38.60
C VAL A 287 5.63 -20.44 37.80
N SER A 288 5.03 -21.41 38.46
CA SER A 288 4.29 -22.50 37.83
C SER A 288 3.00 -22.03 37.11
N ALA A 289 2.45 -20.88 37.45
CA ALA A 289 1.32 -20.30 36.73
C ALA A 289 1.71 -19.91 35.28
N LEU A 290 3.00 -19.74 35.02
CA LEU A 290 3.55 -19.36 33.72
C LEU A 290 3.98 -20.56 32.86
N ASP A 291 3.68 -21.79 33.28
CA ASP A 291 4.08 -22.99 32.53
C ASP A 291 3.34 -23.18 31.19
N ASN A 292 2.19 -22.53 31.07
CA ASN A 292 1.37 -22.60 29.83
C ASN A 292 1.59 -21.42 28.87
N ILE A 293 2.61 -20.59 29.09
CA ILE A 293 2.98 -19.57 28.10
C ILE A 293 3.25 -20.22 26.77
N PRO A 294 2.72 -19.67 25.66
CA PRO A 294 3.03 -20.15 24.32
C PRO A 294 4.54 -20.28 24.08
N GLN A 295 4.98 -21.38 23.50
CA GLN A 295 6.41 -21.61 23.24
C GLN A 295 6.86 -20.99 21.92
N ASP A 296 5.90 -20.61 21.08
CA ASP A 296 6.11 -19.97 19.78
C ASP A 296 5.36 -18.64 19.69
N GLN A 297 5.81 -17.79 18.79
CA GLN A 297 5.16 -16.57 18.38
C GLN A 297 3.72 -16.82 17.95
N LYS A 298 2.79 -16.05 18.43
CA LYS A 298 1.39 -16.16 18.03
C LYS A 298 1.06 -15.35 16.78
N TYR A 299 1.51 -14.14 16.67
CA TYR A 299 1.34 -13.21 15.56
C TYR A 299 -0.12 -13.00 15.13
N ILE A 300 -0.66 -13.82 14.22
CA ILE A 300 -2.07 -13.91 13.85
C ILE A 300 -2.54 -15.32 14.20
N PHE A 301 -3.60 -15.44 14.98
CA PHE A 301 -4.06 -16.73 15.46
C PHE A 301 -5.57 -16.78 15.67
N ASN A 302 -6.15 -17.97 15.56
CA ASN A 302 -7.57 -18.20 15.80
C ASN A 302 -7.92 -18.00 17.27
N GLY A 303 -8.99 -17.26 17.52
CA GLY A 303 -9.53 -17.00 18.85
C GLY A 303 -10.94 -17.52 19.05
N THR A 304 -11.54 -17.11 20.15
CA THR A 304 -12.94 -17.33 20.45
C THR A 304 -13.77 -16.12 20.05
N PRO A 305 -15.08 -16.26 19.77
CA PRO A 305 -15.95 -15.13 19.45
C PRO A 305 -15.83 -13.99 20.47
N ALA A 306 -15.74 -12.76 19.98
CA ALA A 306 -15.72 -11.59 20.85
C ALA A 306 -17.06 -11.47 21.61
N PRO A 307 -17.04 -11.23 22.94
CA PRO A 307 -18.26 -10.96 23.65
C PRO A 307 -18.99 -9.73 23.09
N SER A 308 -20.32 -9.81 22.96
CA SER A 308 -21.12 -8.73 22.36
C SER A 308 -21.29 -7.49 23.25
N ASP A 309 -21.03 -7.62 24.55
CA ASP A 309 -21.13 -6.54 25.51
C ASP A 309 -19.82 -5.76 25.65
N ILE A 310 -19.50 -4.98 24.63
CA ILE A 310 -18.24 -4.25 24.49
C ILE A 310 -17.90 -3.38 25.72
N GLU A 311 -18.91 -2.77 26.35
CA GLU A 311 -18.70 -1.95 27.55
C GLU A 311 -18.10 -2.74 28.71
N LYS A 312 -18.42 -4.04 28.83
CA LYS A 312 -17.85 -4.90 29.86
C LYS A 312 -16.46 -5.44 29.47
N GLN A 313 -16.10 -5.32 28.21
CA GLN A 313 -14.78 -5.73 27.73
C GLN A 313 -13.71 -4.66 28.00
N ASN A 314 -14.13 -3.42 28.22
CA ASN A 314 -13.22 -2.34 28.54
C ASN A 314 -12.86 -2.36 30.04
N THR A 315 -11.79 -3.06 30.38
CA THR A 315 -11.28 -3.12 31.76
C THR A 315 -10.54 -1.82 32.09
N THR A 316 -11.06 -1.08 33.06
CA THR A 316 -10.52 0.24 33.44
C THR A 316 -9.80 0.22 34.77
N GLY A 317 -8.66 0.89 34.82
CA GLY A 317 -7.95 1.26 36.06
C GLY A 317 -8.36 2.64 36.59
N SER A 318 -7.53 3.22 37.46
CA SER A 318 -7.77 4.57 38.02
C SER A 318 -7.73 5.69 36.99
N ALA A 319 -7.02 5.48 35.87
CA ALA A 319 -6.95 6.44 34.75
C ALA A 319 -8.22 6.46 33.89
N GLY A 320 -9.12 5.47 34.08
CA GLY A 320 -10.36 5.39 33.32
C GLY A 320 -10.17 4.86 31.89
N SER A 321 -11.01 5.32 30.97
CA SER A 321 -10.97 4.95 29.56
C SER A 321 -10.91 6.17 28.66
N LEU A 322 -10.25 6.01 27.53
CA LEU A 322 -10.19 6.99 26.45
C LEU A 322 -11.51 6.98 25.66
N SER A 323 -11.96 8.15 25.21
CA SER A 323 -13.16 8.30 24.39
C SER A 323 -13.17 9.64 23.65
N GLY A 324 -14.01 9.76 22.65
CA GLY A 324 -14.16 10.98 21.87
C GLY A 324 -12.84 11.38 21.18
N PRO A 325 -12.40 12.65 21.29
CA PRO A 325 -11.19 13.11 20.60
C PRO A 325 -9.89 12.41 21.00
N ASP A 326 -9.85 11.81 22.19
CA ASP A 326 -8.70 11.07 22.71
C ASP A 326 -8.77 9.57 22.40
N GLY A 327 -9.85 9.12 21.77
CA GLY A 327 -10.02 7.73 21.31
C GLY A 327 -9.17 7.40 20.10
N TYR A 328 -8.82 6.13 19.97
CA TYR A 328 -7.96 5.65 18.89
C TYR A 328 -8.70 5.33 17.59
N THR A 329 -10.02 5.44 17.56
CA THR A 329 -10.84 5.16 16.37
C THR A 329 -11.63 6.37 15.92
N TYR A 330 -11.99 6.39 14.63
CA TYR A 330 -12.91 7.34 14.05
C TYR A 330 -13.81 6.65 13.03
N HIS A 331 -15.15 6.81 13.22
CA HIS A 331 -16.14 6.22 12.30
C HIS A 331 -16.26 7.01 11.00
N TRP A 332 -15.19 6.93 10.20
CA TRP A 332 -15.09 7.66 8.93
C TRP A 332 -16.14 7.21 7.90
N SER A 333 -16.65 5.99 8.05
CA SER A 333 -17.79 5.49 7.25
C SER A 333 -19.01 6.39 7.34
N GLN A 334 -19.22 7.06 8.48
CA GLN A 334 -20.35 7.96 8.73
C GLN A 334 -20.15 9.38 8.20
N GLN A 335 -18.93 9.74 7.79
CA GLN A 335 -18.65 11.03 7.22
C GLN A 335 -19.14 11.09 5.77
N GLU A 336 -19.92 12.12 5.45
CA GLU A 336 -20.42 12.34 4.10
C GLU A 336 -19.29 12.74 3.12
N PHE A 337 -19.43 12.29 1.88
CA PHE A 337 -18.54 12.76 0.80
C PHE A 337 -18.88 14.19 0.39
N HIS A 338 -17.88 14.97 0.09
CA HIS A 338 -18.01 16.21 -0.64
C HIS A 338 -18.10 15.88 -2.14
N ASN A 339 -19.30 16.06 -2.69
CA ASN A 339 -19.57 15.81 -4.11
C ASN A 339 -19.08 16.97 -4.98
N THR A 340 -18.42 16.64 -6.06
CA THR A 340 -17.94 17.55 -7.10
C THR A 340 -18.46 17.11 -8.49
N THR A 341 -18.24 17.92 -9.51
CA THR A 341 -18.49 17.44 -10.88
C THR A 341 -17.37 16.47 -11.29
N GLY A 342 -17.72 15.23 -11.58
CA GLY A 342 -16.77 14.19 -11.98
C GLY A 342 -16.30 13.27 -10.85
N GLY A 343 -16.88 13.38 -9.65
CA GLY A 343 -16.58 12.48 -8.56
C GLY A 343 -16.86 13.04 -7.18
N SER A 344 -16.27 12.44 -6.16
CA SER A 344 -16.43 12.88 -4.78
C SER A 344 -15.17 12.63 -3.95
N VAL A 345 -15.05 13.33 -2.84
CA VAL A 345 -13.91 13.19 -1.92
C VAL A 345 -14.37 13.33 -0.49
N LYS A 346 -13.81 12.57 0.42
CA LYS A 346 -13.88 12.84 1.86
C LYS A 346 -12.48 12.86 2.45
N ILE A 347 -12.25 13.82 3.35
CA ILE A 347 -10.94 14.09 3.93
C ILE A 347 -11.02 13.86 5.43
N LEU A 348 -9.98 13.24 5.96
CA LEU A 348 -9.75 13.07 7.38
C LEU A 348 -8.39 13.64 7.72
N ASP A 349 -8.34 14.53 8.69
CA ASP A 349 -7.09 15.11 9.21
C ASP A 349 -7.19 15.34 10.73
N PRO A 350 -6.10 15.76 11.40
CA PRO A 350 -6.11 15.98 12.85
C PRO A 350 -7.12 17.03 13.38
N LEU A 351 -7.73 17.83 12.51
CA LEU A 351 -8.83 18.72 12.94
C LEU A 351 -10.10 17.93 13.23
N THR A 352 -10.27 16.79 12.55
CA THR A 352 -11.42 15.89 12.69
C THR A 352 -11.10 14.68 13.57
N PHE A 353 -9.86 14.16 13.46
CA PHE A 353 -9.37 13.01 14.24
C PHE A 353 -8.06 13.39 14.96
N PRO A 354 -8.14 14.08 16.09
CA PRO A 354 -7.00 14.76 16.72
C PRO A 354 -5.84 13.84 17.14
N ILE A 355 -6.13 12.60 17.53
CA ILE A 355 -5.08 11.66 17.94
C ILE A 355 -4.13 11.31 16.79
N ALA A 356 -4.59 11.37 15.55
CA ALA A 356 -3.79 11.11 14.35
C ALA A 356 -2.92 12.33 13.95
N GLU A 357 -2.15 12.85 14.88
CA GLU A 357 -1.44 14.14 14.81
C GLU A 357 -0.58 14.35 13.55
N MET A 358 -0.11 13.25 12.96
CA MET A 358 0.86 13.28 11.86
C MET A 358 0.29 12.72 10.55
N PHE A 359 -0.95 12.22 10.54
CA PHE A 359 -1.57 11.65 9.37
C PHE A 359 -2.79 12.43 8.93
N SER A 360 -2.91 12.64 7.65
CA SER A 360 -4.15 13.05 7.01
C SER A 360 -4.40 12.17 5.78
N ALA A 361 -5.66 11.93 5.48
CA ALA A 361 -6.05 11.04 4.40
C ALA A 361 -7.21 11.62 3.59
N ALA A 362 -7.29 11.23 2.32
CA ALA A 362 -8.46 11.45 1.48
C ALA A 362 -8.90 10.13 0.83
N LEU A 363 -10.19 9.88 0.84
CA LEU A 363 -10.80 8.84 0.01
C LEU A 363 -11.45 9.54 -1.19
N VAL A 364 -10.96 9.23 -2.37
CA VAL A 364 -11.31 9.89 -3.63
C VAL A 364 -12.06 8.92 -4.53
N VAL A 365 -13.14 9.39 -5.13
CA VAL A 365 -13.91 8.69 -6.16
C VAL A 365 -13.86 9.52 -7.44
N LEU A 366 -13.40 8.93 -8.54
CA LEU A 366 -13.36 9.55 -9.86
C LEU A 366 -14.29 8.81 -10.83
N GLU A 367 -15.26 9.51 -11.39
CA GLU A 367 -16.09 8.98 -12.49
C GLU A 367 -15.22 8.66 -13.73
N PRO A 368 -15.67 7.81 -14.65
CA PRO A 368 -14.93 7.51 -15.88
C PRO A 368 -14.48 8.76 -16.66
N GLY A 369 -13.18 8.82 -16.95
CA GLY A 369 -12.55 9.95 -17.62
C GLY A 369 -12.32 11.20 -16.74
N ALA A 370 -12.72 11.17 -15.48
CA ALA A 370 -12.48 12.27 -14.55
C ALA A 370 -11.01 12.30 -14.09
N LEU A 371 -10.59 13.45 -13.61
CA LEU A 371 -9.22 13.76 -13.23
C LEU A 371 -9.19 14.34 -11.82
N ARG A 372 -8.45 13.73 -10.88
CA ARG A 372 -7.90 14.43 -9.72
C ARG A 372 -6.88 15.40 -10.27
N GLU A 373 -7.13 16.71 -10.12
CA GLU A 373 -6.40 17.76 -10.86
C GLU A 373 -4.88 17.70 -10.67
N VAL A 374 -4.13 18.30 -11.60
CA VAL A 374 -2.68 18.40 -11.47
C VAL A 374 -2.33 19.21 -10.21
N HIS A 375 -1.57 18.60 -9.31
CA HIS A 375 -1.25 19.18 -8.00
C HIS A 375 0.08 18.64 -7.45
N TRP A 376 0.48 19.12 -6.28
CA TRP A 376 1.57 18.59 -5.48
C TRP A 376 1.34 18.86 -4.00
N HIS A 377 1.83 17.97 -3.16
CA HIS A 377 1.84 18.13 -1.72
C HIS A 377 3.08 18.87 -1.25
N THR A 378 2.92 19.89 -0.40
CA THR A 378 4.01 20.80 -0.05
C THR A 378 4.87 20.33 1.11
N THR A 379 4.36 19.46 1.97
CA THR A 379 4.97 19.12 3.26
C THR A 379 5.18 17.63 3.49
N SER A 380 4.68 16.79 2.59
CA SER A 380 4.68 15.33 2.76
C SER A 380 4.82 14.63 1.42
N ASP A 381 5.38 13.44 1.47
CA ASP A 381 5.16 12.43 0.44
C ASP A 381 3.70 11.98 0.47
N GLU A 382 3.23 11.40 -0.61
CA GLU A 382 1.92 10.74 -0.71
C GLU A 382 2.10 9.24 -0.84
N TRP A 383 1.38 8.49 -0.02
CA TRP A 383 1.17 7.07 -0.16
C TRP A 383 -0.26 6.85 -0.62
N SER A 384 -0.47 6.12 -1.71
CA SER A 384 -1.80 5.88 -2.28
C SER A 384 -2.08 4.40 -2.39
N TYR A 385 -3.35 4.01 -2.24
CA TYR A 385 -3.82 2.65 -2.47
C TYR A 385 -5.09 2.66 -3.32
N PHE A 386 -5.07 1.91 -4.41
CA PHE A 386 -6.19 1.81 -5.33
C PHE A 386 -7.13 0.71 -4.91
N LEU A 387 -8.38 1.09 -4.62
CA LEU A 387 -9.44 0.19 -4.13
C LEU A 387 -10.28 -0.37 -5.28
N GLN A 388 -10.45 0.39 -6.35
CA GLN A 388 -11.29 0.02 -7.50
C GLN A 388 -10.86 0.78 -8.75
N GLY A 389 -11.11 0.17 -9.92
CA GLY A 389 -10.97 0.80 -11.23
C GLY A 389 -9.55 0.81 -11.77
N SER A 390 -9.36 1.57 -12.84
CA SER A 390 -8.07 1.75 -13.52
C SER A 390 -7.72 3.21 -13.64
N ALA A 391 -6.53 3.56 -13.19
CA ALA A 391 -6.06 4.94 -13.15
C ALA A 391 -4.70 5.10 -13.81
N ARG A 392 -4.38 6.32 -14.22
CA ARG A 392 -3.08 6.72 -14.75
C ARG A 392 -2.56 7.91 -13.96
N ILE A 393 -1.29 7.86 -13.58
CA ILE A 393 -0.57 8.93 -12.93
C ILE A 393 0.70 9.22 -13.73
N THR A 394 0.93 10.49 -14.07
CA THR A 394 2.26 10.93 -14.49
C THR A 394 2.88 11.76 -13.37
N ILE A 395 4.08 11.40 -12.97
CA ILE A 395 4.86 12.11 -11.95
C ILE A 395 5.92 12.95 -12.62
N PHE A 396 5.96 14.23 -12.28
CA PHE A 396 6.99 15.17 -12.70
C PHE A 396 8.04 15.35 -11.60
N LYS A 397 9.30 15.09 -11.93
CA LYS A 397 10.46 15.26 -11.06
C LYS A 397 11.45 16.23 -11.70
N ALA A 398 11.90 17.23 -10.94
CA ALA A 398 12.98 18.12 -11.40
C ALA A 398 14.34 17.43 -11.34
N PRO A 399 15.29 17.70 -12.29
CA PRO A 399 15.05 18.46 -13.52
C PRO A 399 14.49 17.58 -14.64
N GLU A 400 13.58 18.12 -15.44
CA GLU A 400 13.15 17.61 -16.75
C GLU A 400 12.81 16.10 -16.83
N SER A 401 12.39 15.51 -15.70
CA SER A 401 12.06 14.08 -15.63
C SER A 401 10.58 13.89 -15.41
N SER A 402 9.98 12.95 -16.14
CA SER A 402 8.61 12.52 -15.92
C SER A 402 8.44 11.04 -16.24
N ARG A 403 7.56 10.38 -15.53
CA ARG A 403 7.20 8.99 -15.79
C ARG A 403 5.75 8.73 -15.49
N THR A 404 5.13 7.95 -16.36
CA THR A 404 3.74 7.55 -16.29
C THR A 404 3.62 6.12 -15.76
N PHE A 405 2.61 5.92 -14.93
CA PHE A 405 2.28 4.64 -14.31
C PHE A 405 0.79 4.37 -14.45
N ASP A 406 0.43 3.16 -14.78
CA ASP A 406 -0.95 2.68 -14.76
C ASP A 406 -1.21 1.88 -13.47
N PHE A 407 -2.33 2.16 -12.83
CA PHE A 407 -2.74 1.56 -11.56
C PHE A 407 -4.06 0.84 -11.71
N THR A 408 -4.21 -0.24 -10.95
CA THR A 408 -5.47 -0.95 -10.77
C THR A 408 -5.70 -1.23 -9.29
N ALA A 409 -6.86 -1.79 -8.96
CA ALA A 409 -7.16 -2.22 -7.60
C ALA A 409 -6.05 -3.12 -7.02
N GLY A 410 -5.62 -2.83 -5.80
CA GLY A 410 -4.54 -3.53 -5.11
C GLY A 410 -3.14 -2.95 -5.31
N ASP A 411 -2.98 -1.92 -6.14
CA ASP A 411 -1.71 -1.26 -6.34
C ASP A 411 -1.45 -0.17 -5.29
N VAL A 412 -0.21 -0.08 -4.87
CA VAL A 412 0.31 1.01 -4.04
C VAL A 412 1.01 2.02 -4.95
N GLY A 413 0.69 3.29 -4.78
CA GLY A 413 1.39 4.42 -5.36
C GLY A 413 2.23 5.16 -4.31
N TYR A 414 3.36 5.74 -4.74
CA TYR A 414 4.17 6.57 -3.86
C TYR A 414 4.74 7.78 -4.62
N ILE A 415 4.41 8.96 -4.16
CA ILE A 415 4.81 10.21 -4.80
C ILE A 415 5.58 11.05 -3.80
N PRO A 416 6.89 11.27 -4.03
CA PRO A 416 7.70 12.11 -3.15
C PRO A 416 7.19 13.56 -3.10
N GLN A 417 7.44 14.20 -1.96
CA GLN A 417 7.09 15.60 -1.69
C GLN A 417 7.42 16.55 -2.85
N ALA A 418 6.50 17.47 -3.11
CA ALA A 418 6.61 18.52 -4.12
C ALA A 418 6.69 18.05 -5.58
N GLN A 419 6.56 16.77 -5.87
CA GLN A 419 6.49 16.27 -7.24
C GLN A 419 5.08 16.47 -7.79
N GLY A 420 4.99 17.18 -8.93
CA GLY A 420 3.72 17.43 -9.60
C GLY A 420 3.14 16.15 -10.18
N HIS A 421 1.85 15.91 -9.96
CA HIS A 421 1.16 14.72 -10.47
C HIS A 421 -0.35 14.97 -10.61
N TYR A 422 -1.02 13.98 -11.17
CA TYR A 422 -2.48 13.90 -11.28
C TYR A 422 -2.90 12.43 -11.20
N VAL A 423 -4.18 12.17 -10.98
CA VAL A 423 -4.77 10.83 -11.11
C VAL A 423 -5.92 10.92 -12.11
N GLU A 424 -5.83 10.20 -13.22
CA GLU A 424 -6.86 10.14 -14.26
C GLU A 424 -7.54 8.77 -14.25
N ASN A 425 -8.87 8.75 -14.23
CA ASN A 425 -9.61 7.52 -14.45
C ASN A 425 -9.58 7.15 -15.94
N THR A 426 -8.87 6.11 -16.29
CA THR A 426 -8.73 5.59 -17.66
C THR A 426 -9.68 4.45 -17.97
N GLY A 427 -10.43 3.99 -16.97
CA GLY A 427 -11.38 2.88 -17.07
C GLY A 427 -12.79 3.30 -17.45
N THR A 428 -13.69 2.33 -17.37
CA THR A 428 -15.14 2.49 -17.66
C THR A 428 -16.00 2.45 -16.40
N GLU A 429 -15.40 2.25 -15.24
CA GLU A 429 -16.01 2.27 -13.92
C GLU A 429 -15.34 3.34 -13.05
N ASP A 430 -15.91 3.62 -11.90
CA ASP A 430 -15.32 4.58 -10.96
C ASP A 430 -13.97 4.08 -10.44
N VAL A 431 -13.00 4.97 -10.40
CA VAL A 431 -11.76 4.76 -9.64
C VAL A 431 -11.99 5.20 -8.21
N ILE A 432 -11.70 4.31 -7.27
CA ILE A 432 -11.71 4.63 -5.84
C ILE A 432 -10.30 4.41 -5.31
N PHE A 433 -9.73 5.41 -4.68
CA PHE A 433 -8.40 5.30 -4.09
C PHE A 433 -8.26 6.12 -2.81
N LEU A 434 -7.36 5.67 -1.96
CA LEU A 434 -6.96 6.30 -0.72
C LEU A 434 -5.66 7.08 -0.96
N GLU A 435 -5.60 8.35 -0.57
CA GLU A 435 -4.38 9.16 -0.44
C GLU A 435 -4.06 9.32 1.05
N VAL A 436 -2.83 9.02 1.47
CA VAL A 436 -2.36 9.21 2.85
C VAL A 436 -1.11 10.09 2.85
N LEU A 437 -1.09 11.07 3.72
CA LEU A 437 -0.01 12.05 3.88
C LEU A 437 0.48 12.05 5.32
N GLN A 438 1.78 12.06 5.53
CA GLN A 438 2.37 12.42 6.83
C GLN A 438 2.29 13.93 7.05
N ALA A 439 1.11 14.45 7.32
CA ALA A 439 0.86 15.87 7.46
C ALA A 439 -0.24 16.16 8.47
N LYS A 440 -0.10 17.26 9.21
CA LYS A 440 -1.11 17.74 10.17
C LYS A 440 -2.40 18.27 9.50
N LYS A 441 -2.40 18.35 8.20
CA LYS A 441 -3.54 18.80 7.41
C LYS A 441 -3.42 18.19 6.02
N PHE A 442 -4.52 17.72 5.47
CA PHE A 442 -4.59 17.34 4.07
C PHE A 442 -4.49 18.60 3.20
N GLY A 443 -3.36 18.77 2.52
CA GLY A 443 -3.09 20.01 1.77
C GLY A 443 -2.28 19.74 0.51
N ASP A 444 -2.69 20.41 -0.56
CA ASP A 444 -2.00 20.42 -1.84
C ASP A 444 -2.09 21.79 -2.50
N ILE A 445 -1.29 22.02 -3.53
CA ILE A 445 -1.39 23.18 -4.42
C ILE A 445 -1.88 22.69 -5.78
N SER A 446 -3.03 23.22 -6.21
CA SER A 446 -3.56 23.02 -7.54
C SER A 446 -2.74 23.82 -8.57
N ALA A 447 -2.25 23.17 -9.60
CA ALA A 447 -1.50 23.85 -10.68
C ALA A 447 -2.36 24.87 -11.41
N SER A 448 -3.62 24.56 -11.72
CA SER A 448 -4.53 25.47 -12.42
C SER A 448 -4.90 26.68 -11.57
N GLN A 449 -5.13 26.51 -10.26
CA GLN A 449 -5.38 27.61 -9.35
C GLN A 449 -4.13 28.49 -9.17
N TRP A 450 -2.96 27.89 -9.03
CA TRP A 450 -1.70 28.62 -8.93
C TRP A 450 -1.49 29.52 -10.14
N LEU A 451 -1.68 29.02 -11.36
CA LEU A 451 -1.57 29.81 -12.58
C LEU A 451 -2.63 30.92 -12.65
N ALA A 452 -3.86 30.64 -12.22
CA ALA A 452 -4.94 31.62 -12.17
C ALA A 452 -4.66 32.81 -11.22
N LEU A 453 -3.96 32.56 -10.13
CA LEU A 453 -3.65 33.54 -9.08
C LEU A 453 -2.26 34.19 -9.24
N THR A 454 -1.46 33.73 -10.19
CA THR A 454 -0.18 34.34 -10.56
C THR A 454 -0.42 35.57 -11.43
N PRO A 455 0.39 36.67 -11.30
CA PRO A 455 0.26 37.81 -12.17
C PRO A 455 0.24 37.41 -13.64
N ARG A 456 -0.77 37.83 -14.35
CA ARG A 456 -1.12 37.39 -15.70
C ARG A 456 0.05 37.47 -16.70
N GLN A 457 0.81 38.60 -16.61
CA GLN A 457 1.98 38.77 -17.49
C GLN A 457 3.06 37.74 -17.24
N VAL A 458 3.28 37.35 -16.00
CA VAL A 458 4.27 36.29 -15.65
C VAL A 458 3.90 34.97 -16.32
N VAL A 459 2.62 34.59 -16.27
CA VAL A 459 2.15 33.34 -16.90
C VAL A 459 2.27 33.39 -18.41
N LYS A 460 1.92 34.53 -19.01
CA LYS A 460 2.06 34.75 -20.47
C LYS A 460 3.50 34.65 -20.94
N ASP A 461 4.40 35.33 -20.25
CA ASP A 461 5.81 35.35 -20.62
C ASP A 461 6.52 34.00 -20.39
N THR A 462 6.08 33.25 -19.38
CA THR A 462 6.66 31.94 -19.02
C THR A 462 6.13 30.82 -19.90
N LEU A 463 4.80 30.75 -20.10
CA LEU A 463 4.13 29.61 -20.71
C LEU A 463 3.55 29.89 -22.10
N GLY A 464 3.57 31.14 -22.56
CA GLY A 464 3.00 31.51 -23.85
C GLY A 464 1.46 31.45 -23.90
N PHE A 465 0.77 31.42 -22.74
CA PHE A 465 -0.69 31.33 -22.68
C PHE A 465 -1.35 32.57 -23.25
N THR A 466 -2.40 32.37 -24.02
CA THR A 466 -3.27 33.44 -24.51
C THR A 466 -4.22 33.91 -23.42
N ASP A 467 -4.82 35.09 -23.63
CA ASP A 467 -5.84 35.59 -22.72
C ASP A 467 -7.05 34.66 -22.60
N ASP A 468 -7.45 34.01 -23.68
CA ASP A 468 -8.54 33.03 -23.69
C ASP A 468 -8.28 31.81 -22.77
N VAL A 469 -7.03 31.36 -22.67
CA VAL A 469 -6.64 30.31 -21.74
C VAL A 469 -6.68 30.81 -20.30
N LEU A 470 -6.09 31.99 -20.04
CA LEU A 470 -5.99 32.57 -18.72
C LEU A 470 -7.37 32.93 -18.13
N ASP A 471 -8.33 33.34 -18.99
CA ASP A 471 -9.69 33.65 -18.56
C ASP A 471 -10.50 32.42 -18.12
N LYS A 472 -10.09 31.24 -18.53
CA LYS A 472 -10.72 29.94 -18.18
C LYS A 472 -10.13 29.30 -16.95
N LEU A 473 -8.98 29.76 -16.47
CA LEU A 473 -8.33 29.16 -15.31
C LEU A 473 -9.16 29.36 -14.04
N PRO A 474 -9.42 28.31 -13.27
CA PRO A 474 -10.22 28.41 -12.04
C PRO A 474 -9.43 29.12 -10.94
N LYS A 475 -10.05 30.12 -10.30
CA LYS A 475 -9.46 30.80 -9.15
C LYS A 475 -9.67 30.06 -7.84
N ASP A 476 -10.66 29.18 -7.82
CA ASP A 476 -10.96 28.31 -6.70
C ASP A 476 -10.51 26.88 -6.99
N LYS A 477 -10.04 26.19 -5.96
CA LYS A 477 -9.64 24.78 -6.06
C LYS A 477 -10.85 23.91 -6.38
N THR A 478 -10.72 23.05 -7.38
CA THR A 478 -11.79 22.15 -7.80
C THR A 478 -11.60 20.73 -7.33
N LEU A 479 -10.38 20.32 -6.94
CA LEU A 479 -9.96 18.97 -6.58
C LEU A 479 -10.14 17.97 -7.71
N ILE A 480 -11.34 17.83 -8.26
CA ILE A 480 -11.69 16.89 -9.32
C ILE A 480 -12.20 17.66 -10.54
N LYS A 481 -11.76 17.25 -11.71
CA LYS A 481 -12.24 17.73 -13.00
C LYS A 481 -13.05 16.62 -13.66
N PRO A 482 -14.24 16.93 -14.23
CA PRO A 482 -15.03 15.91 -14.92
C PRO A 482 -14.35 15.43 -16.19
N GLY A 483 -14.60 14.18 -16.56
CA GLY A 483 -14.20 13.64 -17.85
C GLY A 483 -14.83 14.41 -18.99
N ASN A 484 -14.01 14.80 -19.98
CA ASN A 484 -14.54 15.41 -21.20
C ASN A 484 -15.07 14.30 -22.11
N THR A 485 -16.38 14.13 -22.17
CA THR A 485 -17.06 13.22 -23.08
C THR A 485 -16.80 13.52 -24.57
N ASN A 486 -16.11 14.63 -24.88
CA ASN A 486 -15.79 15.07 -26.25
C ASN A 486 -14.31 14.88 -26.65
N LEU A 487 -13.46 14.23 -25.85
CA LEU A 487 -12.04 14.03 -26.20
C LEU A 487 -11.84 13.05 -27.37
N THR A 488 -12.81 12.23 -27.72
CA THR A 488 -12.80 11.44 -28.98
C THR A 488 -12.78 12.31 -30.25
N ALA A 489 -13.09 13.59 -30.14
CA ALA A 489 -13.01 14.52 -31.27
C ALA A 489 -11.61 15.14 -31.46
N LEU A 490 -10.72 15.08 -30.48
CA LEU A 490 -9.37 15.65 -30.55
C LEU A 490 -8.31 14.67 -31.02
N ALA A 491 -8.55 13.37 -30.94
CA ALA A 491 -7.64 12.33 -31.43
C ALA A 491 -7.71 12.10 -32.95
N GLY A 492 -8.66 12.71 -33.64
CA GLY A 492 -8.93 12.53 -35.08
C GLY A 492 -8.32 13.59 -36.02
N GLY A 493 -7.43 14.46 -35.56
CA GLY A 493 -6.90 15.57 -36.30
C GLY A 493 -5.40 15.63 -36.47
N SER A 494 -4.80 14.59 -37.03
CA SER A 494 -3.48 14.71 -37.71
C SER A 494 -3.39 13.68 -38.80
N SER A 495 -3.83 14.06 -39.98
CA SER A 495 -3.37 13.47 -41.25
C SER A 495 -2.10 14.16 -41.72
#